data_049496927aa9c7f0c301aaac01cd09e8
#
_entry.id   049496927aa9c7f0c301aaac01cd09e8
#
_cell.length_a   1.000
_cell.length_b   1.000
_cell.length_c   1.000
_cell.angle_alpha   90.00
_cell.angle_beta   90.00
_cell.angle_gamma   90.00
#
_symmetry.space_group_name_H-M   'P 1'
#
loop_
_entity.id
_entity.type
_entity.pdbx_description
1 polymer ?
#
loop_
_entity_poly.entity_id
_entity_poly.type
_entity_poly.pdbx_seq_one_letter_code
_entity_poly.pdbx_strand_id
1 'polypeptide(L)'
;ELVYDIFSKTKKLEAQGKKIIDLSLGQSAESPPEHVIEATIKALRDGNNGYTVPNGILECREAVSRKIQKLYDAKVSPDRIFIMPGGKPTMHYAISFFGEPGTEIIYPDPGFPIYESMIKYTGAKPVPYNLSDKDNFNINVEKILSLINEKTRLFIINNPHNPTGSF
;
A
#
# COMPACT_ATOMS: atom_id res chain seq x y z
N GLU A 1 -5.02 -7.13 -13.05
CA GLU A 1 -4.73 -7.89 -11.83
C GLU A 1 -5.76 -9.03 -11.70
N LEU A 2 -5.31 -10.27 -11.50
CA LEU A 2 -6.12 -11.49 -11.40
C LEU A 2 -7.28 -11.39 -10.38
N VAL A 3 -7.08 -10.60 -9.32
CA VAL A 3 -8.08 -10.36 -8.26
C VAL A 3 -9.36 -9.73 -8.81
N TYR A 4 -9.26 -8.77 -9.72
CA TYR A 4 -10.43 -8.13 -10.32
C TYR A 4 -11.16 -9.03 -11.31
N ASP A 5 -10.45 -9.96 -11.96
CA ASP A 5 -11.06 -10.98 -12.82
C ASP A 5 -11.88 -11.95 -11.98
N ILE A 6 -11.36 -12.36 -10.80
CA ILE A 6 -12.07 -13.22 -9.85
C ILE A 6 -13.32 -12.49 -9.34
N PHE A 7 -13.20 -11.22 -8.92
CA PHE A 7 -14.33 -10.41 -8.47
C PHE A 7 -15.44 -10.28 -9.53
N SER A 8 -15.06 -10.01 -10.79
CA SER A 8 -16.01 -9.95 -11.90
C SER A 8 -16.70 -11.28 -12.15
N LYS A 9 -15.99 -12.40 -12.00
CA LYS A 9 -16.52 -13.75 -12.12
C LYS A 9 -17.52 -14.08 -11.01
N THR A 10 -17.20 -13.69 -9.77
CA THR A 10 -18.08 -13.81 -8.60
C THR A 10 -19.41 -13.10 -8.85
N LYS A 11 -19.35 -11.83 -9.31
CA LYS A 11 -20.57 -11.05 -9.62
C LYS A 11 -21.45 -11.70 -10.70
N LYS A 12 -20.85 -12.29 -11.73
CA LYS A 12 -21.59 -13.05 -12.75
C LYS A 12 -22.30 -14.29 -12.19
N LEU A 13 -21.65 -14.99 -11.26
CA LEU A 13 -22.24 -16.18 -10.62
C LEU A 13 -23.38 -15.81 -9.66
N GLU A 14 -23.22 -14.73 -8.90
CA GLU A 14 -24.29 -14.17 -8.04
C GLU A 14 -25.53 -13.77 -8.87
N ALA A 15 -25.31 -13.10 -10.02
CA ALA A 15 -26.39 -12.74 -10.93
C ALA A 15 -27.14 -13.96 -11.52
N GLN A 16 -26.51 -15.15 -11.53
CA GLN A 16 -27.13 -16.42 -11.89
C GLN A 16 -27.86 -17.10 -10.71
N GLY A 17 -27.98 -16.45 -9.57
CA GLY A 17 -28.62 -16.95 -8.37
C GLY A 17 -27.75 -17.89 -7.51
N LYS A 18 -26.44 -17.98 -7.77
CA LYS A 18 -25.53 -18.79 -6.94
C LYS A 18 -25.18 -18.03 -5.67
N LYS A 19 -25.26 -18.71 -4.53
CA LYS A 19 -24.77 -18.16 -3.25
C LYS A 19 -23.24 -18.30 -3.22
N ILE A 20 -22.56 -17.15 -3.22
CA ILE A 20 -21.10 -17.09 -3.19
C ILE A 20 -20.65 -16.47 -1.84
N ILE A 21 -19.60 -17.02 -1.25
CA ILE A 21 -18.85 -16.39 -0.17
C ILE A 21 -17.61 -15.80 -0.83
N ASP A 22 -17.60 -14.49 -0.99
CA ASP A 22 -16.52 -13.76 -1.68
C ASP A 22 -15.44 -13.32 -0.68
N LEU A 23 -14.25 -13.90 -0.81
CA LEU A 23 -13.06 -13.56 -0.04
C LEU A 23 -11.95 -12.96 -0.93
N SER A 24 -12.29 -12.53 -2.14
CA SER A 24 -11.31 -12.05 -3.13
C SER A 24 -10.76 -10.66 -2.84
N LEU A 25 -11.53 -9.80 -2.18
CA LEU A 25 -11.14 -8.43 -1.83
C LEU A 25 -11.24 -8.20 -0.33
N GLY A 26 -10.13 -7.74 0.27
CA GLY A 26 -10.14 -7.25 1.65
C GLY A 26 -10.70 -5.82 1.69
N GLN A 27 -11.97 -5.70 2.06
CA GLN A 27 -12.63 -4.42 2.27
C GLN A 27 -13.18 -4.35 3.68
N SER A 28 -12.97 -3.21 4.37
CA SER A 28 -13.60 -2.99 5.67
C SER A 28 -15.12 -3.01 5.54
N ALA A 29 -15.78 -3.71 6.46
CA ALA A 29 -17.24 -3.70 6.56
C ALA A 29 -17.76 -2.43 7.25
N GLU A 30 -16.89 -1.68 7.92
CA GLU A 30 -17.24 -0.47 8.65
C GLU A 30 -17.26 0.75 7.74
N SER A 31 -18.27 1.61 7.94
CA SER A 31 -18.31 2.93 7.32
C SER A 31 -17.28 3.87 7.95
N PRO A 32 -16.84 4.93 7.23
CA PRO A 32 -16.05 5.98 7.85
C PRO A 32 -16.76 6.55 9.09
N PRO A 33 -16.03 6.96 10.15
CA PRO A 33 -16.63 7.61 11.30
C PRO A 33 -17.42 8.86 10.91
N GLU A 34 -18.58 9.09 11.58
CA GLU A 34 -19.49 10.17 11.24
C GLU A 34 -18.83 11.54 11.17
N HIS A 35 -17.95 11.86 12.12
CA HIS A 35 -17.21 13.14 12.11
C HIS A 35 -16.33 13.34 10.86
N VAL A 36 -15.87 12.25 10.23
CA VAL A 36 -15.10 12.31 8.97
C VAL A 36 -16.03 12.59 7.80
N ILE A 37 -17.20 11.96 7.79
CA ILE A 37 -18.25 12.19 6.78
C ILE A 37 -18.69 13.65 6.81
N GLU A 38 -19.07 14.14 7.98
CA GLU A 38 -19.53 15.53 8.17
C GLU A 38 -18.46 16.57 7.81
N ALA A 39 -17.20 16.32 8.21
CA ALA A 39 -16.10 17.20 7.82
C ALA A 39 -15.90 17.24 6.30
N THR A 40 -16.06 16.11 5.62
CA THR A 40 -15.94 16.03 4.15
C THR A 40 -17.09 16.79 3.47
N ILE A 41 -18.33 16.61 3.93
CA ILE A 41 -19.50 17.32 3.41
C ILE A 41 -19.32 18.84 3.60
N LYS A 42 -18.89 19.23 4.80
CA LYS A 42 -18.63 20.66 5.09
C LYS A 42 -17.57 21.24 4.16
N ALA A 43 -16.45 20.56 3.98
CA ALA A 43 -15.37 21.02 3.12
C ALA A 43 -15.83 21.22 1.66
N LEU A 44 -16.66 20.31 1.14
CA LEU A 44 -17.24 20.44 -0.19
C LEU A 44 -18.20 21.65 -0.30
N ARG A 45 -19.06 21.84 0.70
CA ARG A 45 -20.00 22.99 0.76
C ARG A 45 -19.28 24.33 0.89
N ASP A 46 -18.14 24.35 1.59
CA ASP A 46 -17.30 25.53 1.75
C ASP A 46 -16.45 25.84 0.48
N GLY A 47 -16.59 25.04 -0.58
CA GLY A 47 -15.90 25.26 -1.85
C GLY A 47 -14.46 24.73 -1.92
N ASN A 48 -14.04 23.88 -0.97
CA ASN A 48 -12.73 23.26 -0.98
C ASN A 48 -12.63 22.10 -2.00
N ASN A 49 -12.87 22.39 -3.27
CA ASN A 49 -12.94 21.41 -4.37
C ASN A 49 -12.12 21.84 -5.61
N GLY A 50 -11.27 22.86 -5.47
CA GLY A 50 -10.38 23.33 -6.52
C GLY A 50 -9.06 22.58 -6.59
N TYR A 51 -8.18 23.06 -7.48
CA TYR A 51 -6.80 22.55 -7.57
C TYR A 51 -6.02 22.82 -6.29
N THR A 52 -5.13 21.90 -5.95
CA THR A 52 -4.21 22.03 -4.83
C THR A 52 -2.76 21.94 -5.32
N VAL A 53 -1.81 22.24 -4.42
CA VAL A 53 -0.39 21.98 -4.70
C VAL A 53 -0.12 20.48 -4.84
N PRO A 54 0.87 20.06 -5.66
CA PRO A 54 1.07 18.65 -6.02
C PRO A 54 1.29 17.68 -4.85
N ASN A 55 1.88 18.17 -3.76
CA ASN A 55 2.15 17.37 -2.56
C ASN A 55 1.02 17.38 -1.52
N GLY A 56 -0.13 18.02 -1.83
CA GLY A 56 -1.27 18.14 -0.94
C GLY A 56 -1.25 19.45 -0.11
N ILE A 57 -2.43 19.86 0.36
CA ILE A 57 -2.59 21.09 1.13
C ILE A 57 -1.76 21.06 2.42
N LEU A 58 -1.26 22.21 2.84
CA LEU A 58 -0.36 22.32 4.00
C LEU A 58 -0.99 21.78 5.28
N GLU A 59 -2.26 22.12 5.51
CA GLU A 59 -3.01 21.72 6.71
C GLU A 59 -3.10 20.20 6.85
N CYS A 60 -3.27 19.48 5.73
CA CYS A 60 -3.28 18.02 5.72
C CYS A 60 -1.90 17.46 6.02
N ARG A 61 -0.85 18.00 5.40
CA ARG A 61 0.54 17.58 5.63
C ARG A 61 0.99 17.84 7.07
N GLU A 62 0.60 18.96 7.66
CA GLU A 62 0.83 19.26 9.07
C GLU A 62 0.08 18.30 9.99
N ALA A 63 -1.17 17.96 9.65
CA ALA A 63 -1.93 16.97 10.42
C ALA A 63 -1.24 15.59 10.43
N VAL A 64 -0.71 15.16 9.29
CA VAL A 64 0.09 13.93 9.17
C VAL A 64 1.37 14.03 10.00
N SER A 65 2.10 15.16 9.91
CA SER A 65 3.30 15.41 10.71
C SER A 65 3.03 15.31 12.23
N ARG A 66 1.96 15.95 12.70
CA ARG A 66 1.54 15.85 14.12
C ARG A 66 1.17 14.41 14.50
N LYS A 67 0.51 13.66 13.60
CA LYS A 67 0.14 12.27 13.86
C LYS A 67 1.37 11.38 13.98
N ILE A 68 2.36 11.53 13.11
CA ILE A 68 3.63 10.80 13.16
C ILE A 68 4.37 11.10 14.46
N GLN A 69 4.47 12.39 14.84
CA GLN A 69 5.08 12.78 16.12
C GLN A 69 4.39 12.12 17.30
N LYS A 70 3.06 12.10 17.31
CA LYS A 70 2.28 11.50 18.42
C LYS A 70 2.44 9.98 18.51
N LEU A 71 2.53 9.28 17.37
CA LEU A 71 2.54 7.80 17.34
C LEU A 71 3.95 7.22 17.51
N TYR A 72 4.97 7.89 16.95
CA TYR A 72 6.30 7.33 16.80
C TYR A 72 7.40 8.19 17.43
N ASP A 73 7.04 9.31 18.08
CA ASP A 73 7.97 10.31 18.59
C ASP A 73 9.00 10.79 17.54
N ALA A 74 8.58 10.80 16.27
CA ALA A 74 9.40 11.17 15.14
C ALA A 74 9.00 12.53 14.56
N LYS A 75 9.97 13.44 14.42
CA LYS A 75 9.75 14.77 13.82
C LYS A 75 9.93 14.69 12.30
N VAL A 76 8.83 14.82 11.55
CA VAL A 76 8.85 14.87 10.09
C VAL A 76 8.32 16.22 9.63
N SER A 77 9.13 16.99 8.87
CA SER A 77 8.66 18.26 8.30
C SER A 77 7.49 18.03 7.34
N PRO A 78 6.46 18.88 7.33
CA PRO A 78 5.39 18.84 6.34
C PRO A 78 5.87 18.85 4.88
N ASP A 79 7.04 19.42 4.60
CA ASP A 79 7.64 19.45 3.25
C ASP A 79 8.16 18.09 2.77
N ARG A 80 8.27 17.13 3.68
CA ARG A 80 8.64 15.74 3.37
C ARG A 80 7.44 14.81 3.27
N ILE A 81 6.23 15.36 3.24
CA ILE A 81 4.98 14.61 3.20
C ILE A 81 4.29 14.86 1.86
N PHE A 82 3.93 13.78 1.20
CA PHE A 82 3.11 13.77 -0.01
C PHE A 82 1.78 13.06 0.28
N ILE A 83 0.69 13.71 -0.10
CA ILE A 83 -0.66 13.14 -0.04
C ILE A 83 -0.99 12.57 -1.42
N MET A 84 -1.25 11.27 -1.47
CA MET A 84 -1.51 10.54 -2.71
C MET A 84 -2.92 9.99 -2.73
N PRO A 85 -3.57 9.87 -3.90
CA PRO A 85 -4.90 9.29 -4.04
C PRO A 85 -4.86 7.76 -3.93
N GLY A 86 -4.75 7.27 -2.69
CA GLY A 86 -4.62 5.84 -2.36
C GLY A 86 -3.17 5.35 -2.31
N GLY A 87 -2.97 4.11 -1.82
CA GLY A 87 -1.64 3.53 -1.61
C GLY A 87 -0.95 3.02 -2.89
N LYS A 88 -1.72 2.60 -3.90
CA LYS A 88 -1.12 2.05 -5.15
C LYS A 88 -0.22 3.05 -5.89
N PRO A 89 -0.59 4.32 -6.09
CA PRO A 89 0.31 5.30 -6.70
C PRO A 89 1.62 5.48 -5.94
N THR A 90 1.58 5.49 -4.60
CA THR A 90 2.79 5.59 -3.78
C THR A 90 3.77 4.45 -4.06
N MET A 91 3.27 3.20 -4.09
CA MET A 91 4.07 2.01 -4.40
C MET A 91 4.59 2.05 -5.84
N HIS A 92 3.73 2.45 -6.79
CA HIS A 92 4.11 2.60 -8.19
C HIS A 92 5.29 3.56 -8.36
N TYR A 93 5.19 4.75 -7.80
CA TYR A 93 6.26 5.75 -7.91
C TYR A 93 7.54 5.32 -7.20
N ALA A 94 7.44 4.77 -5.98
CA ALA A 94 8.61 4.28 -5.25
C ALA A 94 9.35 3.18 -6.04
N ILE A 95 8.61 2.18 -6.54
CA ILE A 95 9.20 1.09 -7.34
C ILE A 95 9.77 1.61 -8.65
N SER A 96 9.05 2.50 -9.36
CA SER A 96 9.53 3.06 -10.64
C SER A 96 10.75 3.96 -10.47
N PHE A 97 10.90 4.62 -9.32
CA PHE A 97 12.04 5.49 -9.07
C PHE A 97 13.34 4.71 -8.85
N PHE A 98 13.26 3.53 -8.23
CA PHE A 98 14.42 2.70 -7.89
C PHE A 98 14.61 1.49 -8.82
N GLY A 99 13.59 1.14 -9.61
CA GLY A 99 13.61 -0.05 -10.47
C GLY A 99 14.03 0.28 -11.89
N GLU A 100 15.07 -0.43 -12.38
CA GLU A 100 15.53 -0.40 -13.76
C GLU A 100 16.17 -1.74 -14.14
N PRO A 101 16.36 -2.05 -15.43
CA PRO A 101 17.08 -3.25 -15.84
C PRO A 101 18.45 -3.38 -15.18
N GLY A 102 18.72 -4.55 -14.61
CA GLY A 102 19.99 -4.84 -13.88
C GLY A 102 19.95 -4.56 -12.38
N THR A 103 18.87 -3.94 -11.86
CA THR A 103 18.66 -3.74 -10.42
C THR A 103 17.78 -4.83 -9.80
N GLU A 104 17.79 -4.92 -8.49
CA GLU A 104 16.98 -5.86 -7.70
C GLU A 104 16.16 -5.11 -6.65
N ILE A 105 14.90 -5.56 -6.47
CA ILE A 105 13.99 -5.03 -5.46
C ILE A 105 13.50 -6.18 -4.59
N ILE A 106 13.72 -6.07 -3.28
CA ILE A 106 13.33 -7.07 -2.29
C ILE A 106 11.92 -6.74 -1.80
N TYR A 107 11.03 -7.74 -1.78
CA TYR A 107 9.62 -7.58 -1.41
C TYR A 107 9.06 -8.81 -0.68
N PRO A 108 7.97 -8.68 0.13
CA PRO A 108 7.38 -9.80 0.86
C PRO A 108 6.61 -10.75 -0.07
N ASP A 109 6.75 -12.07 0.15
CA ASP A 109 5.94 -13.13 -0.47
C ASP A 109 5.48 -14.13 0.62
N PRO A 110 4.14 -14.32 0.86
CA PRO A 110 3.05 -13.60 0.19
C PRO A 110 3.09 -12.11 0.42
N GLY A 111 2.49 -11.33 -0.47
CA GLY A 111 2.47 -9.87 -0.39
C GLY A 111 1.38 -9.25 -1.28
N PHE A 112 1.31 -7.93 -1.26
CA PHE A 112 0.36 -7.24 -2.10
C PHE A 112 0.75 -7.37 -3.58
N PRO A 113 -0.15 -7.86 -4.47
CA PRO A 113 0.20 -8.25 -5.84
C PRO A 113 0.87 -7.17 -6.71
N ILE A 114 0.71 -5.91 -6.34
CA ILE A 114 1.32 -4.79 -7.08
C ILE A 114 2.85 -4.82 -7.00
N TYR A 115 3.44 -5.33 -5.94
CA TYR A 115 4.89 -5.32 -5.76
C TYR A 115 5.59 -6.04 -6.92
N GLU A 116 5.32 -7.31 -7.09
CA GLU A 116 5.94 -8.11 -8.15
C GLU A 116 5.63 -7.58 -9.55
N SER A 117 4.36 -7.21 -9.79
CA SER A 117 3.91 -6.69 -11.09
C SER A 117 4.65 -5.41 -11.48
N MET A 118 4.80 -4.47 -10.54
CA MET A 118 5.49 -3.21 -10.79
C MET A 118 7.00 -3.39 -10.91
N ILE A 119 7.60 -4.25 -10.10
CA ILE A 119 9.04 -4.55 -10.21
C ILE A 119 9.34 -5.11 -11.60
N LYS A 120 8.58 -6.08 -12.07
CA LYS A 120 8.73 -6.64 -13.42
C LYS A 120 8.50 -5.59 -14.52
N TYR A 121 7.54 -4.69 -14.32
CA TYR A 121 7.24 -3.62 -15.28
C TYR A 121 8.43 -2.66 -15.47
N THR A 122 9.21 -2.37 -14.44
CA THR A 122 10.41 -1.53 -14.53
C THR A 122 11.60 -2.23 -15.19
N GLY A 123 11.54 -3.54 -15.40
CA GLY A 123 12.65 -4.37 -15.85
C GLY A 123 13.63 -4.77 -14.73
N ALA A 124 13.37 -4.35 -13.48
CA ALA A 124 14.13 -4.81 -12.32
C ALA A 124 13.81 -6.29 -12.00
N LYS A 125 14.73 -6.96 -11.33
CA LYS A 125 14.53 -8.32 -10.86
C LYS A 125 13.78 -8.32 -9.53
N PRO A 126 12.61 -8.98 -9.43
CA PRO A 126 11.93 -9.19 -8.17
C PRO A 126 12.67 -10.22 -7.31
N VAL A 127 12.94 -9.89 -6.05
CA VAL A 127 13.60 -10.76 -5.08
C VAL A 127 12.68 -10.94 -3.88
N PRO A 128 11.91 -12.04 -3.80
CA PRO A 128 11.00 -12.26 -2.69
C PRO A 128 11.72 -12.66 -1.42
N TYR A 129 11.33 -12.09 -0.28
CA TYR A 129 11.56 -12.72 1.01
C TYR A 129 10.32 -13.46 1.46
N ASN A 130 10.49 -14.79 1.64
CA ASN A 130 9.36 -15.66 1.90
C ASN A 130 8.95 -15.59 3.36
N LEU A 131 7.67 -15.30 3.58
CA LEU A 131 7.00 -15.39 4.87
C LEU A 131 6.26 -16.73 4.95
N SER A 132 6.38 -17.44 6.05
CA SER A 132 5.82 -18.78 6.25
C SER A 132 4.86 -18.81 7.43
N ASP A 133 3.79 -19.59 7.28
CA ASP A 133 2.86 -19.93 8.35
C ASP A 133 3.56 -20.65 9.51
N LYS A 134 4.62 -21.42 9.23
CA LYS A 134 5.45 -22.09 10.24
C LYS A 134 6.12 -21.12 11.21
N ASP A 135 6.44 -19.92 10.73
CA ASP A 135 7.06 -18.84 11.49
C ASP A 135 6.03 -17.76 11.87
N ASN A 136 4.72 -18.06 11.79
CA ASN A 136 3.62 -17.09 11.97
C ASN A 136 3.77 -15.85 11.06
N PHE A 137 4.32 -16.03 9.87
CA PHE A 137 4.63 -14.97 8.91
C PHE A 137 5.55 -13.87 9.46
N ASN A 138 6.37 -14.20 10.44
CA ASN A 138 7.35 -13.27 10.99
C ASN A 138 8.52 -13.07 10.03
N ILE A 139 9.08 -11.87 10.06
CA ILE A 139 10.24 -11.50 9.27
C ILE A 139 11.50 -12.17 9.86
N ASN A 140 12.22 -12.92 9.03
CA ASN A 140 13.55 -13.43 9.36
C ASN A 140 14.61 -12.46 8.84
N VAL A 141 15.18 -11.67 9.75
CA VAL A 141 16.15 -10.61 9.41
C VAL A 141 17.42 -11.18 8.76
N GLU A 142 17.94 -12.31 9.24
CA GLU A 142 19.14 -12.91 8.68
C GLU A 142 18.94 -13.37 7.24
N LYS A 143 17.81 -14.00 6.96
CA LYS A 143 17.44 -14.35 5.58
C LYS A 143 17.34 -13.12 4.67
N ILE A 144 16.73 -12.04 5.15
CA ILE A 144 16.61 -10.80 4.37
C ILE A 144 17.99 -10.20 4.10
N LEU A 145 18.84 -10.10 5.12
CA LEU A 145 20.20 -9.59 4.96
C LEU A 145 20.99 -10.40 3.94
N SER A 146 20.80 -11.71 3.85
CA SER A 146 21.45 -12.56 2.85
C SER A 146 20.99 -12.30 1.41
N LEU A 147 19.84 -11.66 1.20
CA LEU A 147 19.33 -11.29 -0.13
C LEU A 147 19.91 -9.96 -0.64
N ILE A 148 20.45 -9.14 0.27
CA ILE A 148 20.97 -7.81 -0.09
C ILE A 148 22.33 -7.96 -0.78
N ASN A 149 22.48 -7.30 -1.91
CA ASN A 149 23.71 -7.24 -2.68
C ASN A 149 23.85 -5.86 -3.38
N GLU A 150 24.91 -5.68 -4.14
CA GLU A 150 25.22 -4.42 -4.82
C GLU A 150 24.19 -3.97 -5.87
N LYS A 151 23.31 -4.88 -6.33
CA LYS A 151 22.22 -4.58 -7.26
C LYS A 151 20.92 -4.19 -6.53
N THR A 152 20.84 -4.42 -5.23
CA THR A 152 19.66 -4.08 -4.44
C THR A 152 19.46 -2.57 -4.38
N ARG A 153 18.30 -2.08 -4.80
CA ARG A 153 17.95 -0.64 -4.79
C ARG A 153 16.80 -0.30 -3.88
N LEU A 154 15.93 -1.25 -3.61
CA LEU A 154 14.76 -1.03 -2.76
C LEU A 154 14.47 -2.28 -1.95
N PHE A 155 14.10 -2.08 -0.69
CA PHE A 155 13.55 -3.10 0.19
C PHE A 155 12.17 -2.66 0.65
N ILE A 156 11.16 -3.50 0.45
CA ILE A 156 9.77 -3.20 0.79
C ILE A 156 9.39 -3.95 2.05
N ILE A 157 9.02 -3.20 3.10
CA ILE A 157 8.41 -3.73 4.33
C ILE A 157 6.94 -3.32 4.35
N ASN A 158 6.07 -4.24 4.70
CA ASN A 158 4.65 -3.99 4.94
C ASN A 158 4.29 -4.46 6.35
N ASN A 159 4.02 -3.50 7.25
CA ASN A 159 3.72 -3.78 8.65
C ASN A 159 2.65 -2.80 9.19
N PRO A 160 1.51 -3.29 9.76
CA PRO A 160 1.04 -4.68 9.76
C PRO A 160 0.98 -5.26 8.35
N HIS A 161 1.28 -6.56 8.21
CA HIS A 161 1.47 -7.18 6.90
C HIS A 161 0.14 -7.46 6.18
N ASN A 162 0.02 -7.03 4.93
CA ASN A 162 -1.04 -7.43 4.03
C ASN A 162 -0.51 -8.53 3.09
N PRO A 163 -1.09 -9.78 3.07
CA PRO A 163 -2.43 -10.11 3.57
C PRO A 163 -2.48 -10.85 4.91
N THR A 164 -1.37 -11.15 5.59
CA THR A 164 -1.35 -12.08 6.72
C THR A 164 -1.78 -11.49 8.06
N GLY A 165 -1.74 -10.16 8.21
CA GLY A 165 -2.02 -9.47 9.45
C GLY A 165 -0.93 -9.61 10.52
N SER A 166 0.23 -10.19 10.19
CA SER A 166 1.38 -10.30 11.11
C SER A 166 2.06 -8.94 11.36
N PHE A 167 2.86 -8.86 12.44
CA PHE A 167 3.59 -7.66 12.85
C PHE A 167 5.09 -7.89 12.81
#